data_4ab96d923a0fbb790bce60a62a7a754d
#
_entry.id   4ab96d923a0fbb790bce60a62a7a754d
#
_cell.length_a   1.000
_cell.length_b   1.000
_cell.length_c   1.000
_cell.angle_alpha   90.00
_cell.angle_beta   90.00
_cell.angle_gamma   90.00
#
_symmetry.space_group_name_H-M   'P 1'
#
loop_
_entity.id
_entity.type
_entity.pdbx_description
1 polymer ?
#
loop_
_entity_poly.entity_id
_entity_poly.type
_entity_poly.pdbx_seq_one_letter_code
_entity_poly.pdbx_strand_id
1 'polypeptide(L)'
;MARVFVRLRLRLLANSLTGSGAQLLGLVLTALGATAVAVGGFAAAASARLGDGADVVALLAAMSLVLAWFTFPLIGFGSGTTIDPKALVGLPLPRRALMTGLAAAALVGPGTAITASIMAGAVIGLAAGWATVPVLLVGAALQTLVCMALSRAVTTFLGGALRSRRGRDLRVLAVFVIVLLPQTLRFFLPRAADLDELRSVTRVIGWIPLVWPTRAMVAAGGREWGLGLLLLALSVGVVALLLWWWAHSLDRLLTTAEAGASGAAREGDPTEEPLFGRALRWLPRDATGGVAARELRLSWRDPRRRVALISSILLPFIVAGAFVSSGGIDQPAVVYLCVVLVVLGGGKAFNQLGIDGSSWTVHEAVGSDLRRDLDGKAIAAATIQGVELLLVALILAVPSGGWAELAPAVLFAVALTGPQLGIGNMASLRAPIPMPTSGTNLWGAASPGDGCLSGVLVLVAMVALLVVAAPFAVGALLLPDALARLVLALVALPCGLVTYRRVTSAAVRWAEPRRPEILGKLLTRPG
;
A
#
# COMPACT_ATOMS: atom_id res chain seq x y z
N MET A 1 -0.88 -15.99 -30.65
CA MET A 1 -1.23 -14.82 -29.82
C MET A 1 -0.55 -14.84 -28.45
N ALA A 2 -0.66 -15.88 -27.62
CA ALA A 2 0.01 -15.92 -26.29
C ALA A 2 1.51 -15.55 -26.34
N ARG A 3 2.27 -16.12 -27.30
CA ARG A 3 3.71 -15.80 -27.50
C ARG A 3 3.97 -14.32 -27.79
N VAL A 4 3.06 -13.63 -28.51
CA VAL A 4 3.19 -12.19 -28.81
C VAL A 4 3.04 -11.38 -27.54
N PHE A 5 2.03 -11.66 -26.71
CA PHE A 5 1.80 -10.98 -25.44
C PHE A 5 2.93 -11.22 -24.42
N VAL A 6 3.44 -12.46 -24.35
CA VAL A 6 4.60 -12.77 -23.52
C VAL A 6 5.84 -12.00 -23.98
N ARG A 7 6.11 -11.95 -25.30
CA ARG A 7 7.23 -11.17 -25.86
C ARG A 7 7.07 -9.68 -25.62
N LEU A 8 5.85 -9.15 -25.77
CA LEU A 8 5.55 -7.75 -25.44
C LEU A 8 5.84 -7.47 -23.95
N ARG A 9 5.40 -8.36 -23.07
CA ARG A 9 5.65 -8.26 -21.65
C ARG A 9 7.14 -8.24 -21.31
N LEU A 10 7.91 -9.17 -21.89
CA LEU A 10 9.37 -9.25 -21.71
C LEU A 10 10.07 -7.99 -22.25
N ARG A 11 9.64 -7.45 -23.38
CA ARG A 11 10.18 -6.19 -23.92
C ARG A 11 9.88 -5.00 -23.00
N LEU A 12 8.66 -4.90 -22.45
CA LEU A 12 8.32 -3.86 -21.49
C LEU A 12 9.18 -3.96 -20.22
N LEU A 13 9.44 -5.17 -19.74
CA LEU A 13 10.36 -5.40 -18.61
C LEU A 13 11.81 -5.05 -19.00
N ALA A 14 12.27 -5.41 -20.19
CA ALA A 14 13.60 -5.06 -20.66
C ALA A 14 13.78 -3.54 -20.84
N ASN A 15 12.77 -2.86 -21.38
CA ASN A 15 12.82 -1.40 -21.52
C ASN A 15 12.84 -0.67 -20.16
N SER A 16 12.26 -1.27 -19.10
CA SER A 16 12.35 -0.70 -17.76
C SER A 16 13.79 -0.72 -17.20
N LEU A 17 14.68 -1.54 -17.77
CA LEU A 17 16.12 -1.59 -17.42
C LEU A 17 16.93 -0.46 -18.07
N THR A 18 16.41 0.21 -19.11
CA THR A 18 17.10 1.28 -19.83
C THR A 18 16.75 2.68 -19.31
N GLY A 19 16.07 2.76 -18.17
CA GLY A 19 15.67 4.00 -17.53
C GLY A 19 16.82 4.77 -16.86
N SER A 20 16.49 5.85 -16.16
CA SER A 20 17.47 6.65 -15.39
C SER A 20 18.15 5.79 -14.30
N GLY A 21 19.36 6.18 -13.87
CA GLY A 21 20.10 5.44 -12.81
C GLY A 21 19.29 5.24 -11.53
N ALA A 22 18.40 6.17 -11.19
CA ALA A 22 17.50 6.06 -10.05
C ALA A 22 16.40 5.00 -10.26
N GLN A 23 15.87 4.89 -11.49
CA GLN A 23 14.90 3.84 -11.86
C GLN A 23 15.56 2.45 -11.84
N LEU A 24 16.81 2.38 -12.30
CA LEU A 24 17.63 1.16 -12.22
C LEU A 24 17.86 0.71 -10.78
N LEU A 25 18.26 1.63 -9.89
CA LEU A 25 18.42 1.33 -8.46
C LEU A 25 17.12 0.81 -7.86
N GLY A 26 16.00 1.47 -8.17
CA GLY A 26 14.68 1.06 -7.73
C GLY A 26 14.31 -0.34 -8.19
N LEU A 27 14.58 -0.66 -9.43
CA LEU A 27 14.31 -1.98 -9.99
C LEU A 27 15.20 -3.06 -9.36
N VAL A 28 16.49 -2.76 -9.13
CA VAL A 28 17.43 -3.68 -8.46
C VAL A 28 16.97 -3.97 -7.03
N LEU A 29 16.61 -2.94 -6.26
CA LEU A 29 16.11 -3.12 -4.89
C LEU A 29 14.81 -3.93 -4.85
N THR A 30 13.89 -3.68 -5.80
CA THR A 30 12.66 -4.47 -5.93
C THR A 30 12.96 -5.93 -6.29
N ALA A 31 13.90 -6.17 -7.20
CA ALA A 31 14.33 -7.50 -7.59
C ALA A 31 15.00 -8.24 -6.43
N LEU A 32 15.89 -7.57 -5.68
CA LEU A 32 16.51 -8.12 -4.48
C LEU A 32 15.49 -8.48 -3.42
N GLY A 33 14.53 -7.59 -3.13
CA GLY A 33 13.45 -7.85 -2.19
C GLY A 33 12.56 -9.02 -2.63
N ALA A 34 12.18 -9.07 -3.91
CA ALA A 34 11.42 -10.18 -4.49
C ALA A 34 12.19 -11.51 -4.40
N THR A 35 13.49 -11.49 -4.68
CA THR A 35 14.36 -12.66 -4.57
C THR A 35 14.50 -13.12 -3.11
N ALA A 36 14.68 -12.20 -2.18
CA ALA A 36 14.75 -12.52 -0.75
C ALA A 36 13.45 -13.19 -0.26
N VAL A 37 12.29 -12.66 -0.65
CA VAL A 37 10.99 -13.27 -0.31
C VAL A 37 10.82 -14.64 -0.98
N ALA A 38 11.23 -14.79 -2.25
CA ALA A 38 11.15 -16.06 -2.97
C ALA A 38 12.03 -17.13 -2.34
N VAL A 39 13.29 -16.80 -2.06
CA VAL A 39 14.27 -17.72 -1.45
C VAL A 39 13.91 -18.02 0.00
N GLY A 40 13.57 -17.01 0.80
CA GLY A 40 13.17 -17.19 2.19
C GLY A 40 11.90 -18.03 2.33
N GLY A 41 10.89 -17.76 1.50
CA GLY A 41 9.65 -18.54 1.48
C GLY A 41 9.84 -19.96 0.97
N PHE A 42 10.69 -20.18 -0.05
CA PHE A 42 11.10 -21.49 -0.51
C PHE A 42 11.80 -22.28 0.61
N ALA A 43 12.81 -21.66 1.23
CA ALA A 43 13.58 -22.29 2.30
C ALA A 43 12.70 -22.66 3.50
N ALA A 44 11.80 -21.76 3.91
CA ALA A 44 10.86 -22.02 5.00
C ALA A 44 9.92 -23.20 4.68
N ALA A 45 9.36 -23.25 3.47
CA ALA A 45 8.48 -24.33 3.06
C ALA A 45 9.20 -25.67 2.87
N ALA A 46 10.44 -25.64 2.34
CA ALA A 46 11.24 -26.84 2.15
C ALA A 46 11.81 -27.39 3.47
N SER A 47 12.27 -26.53 4.36
CA SER A 47 12.83 -26.91 5.67
C SER A 47 11.78 -27.51 6.60
N ALA A 48 10.50 -27.25 6.37
CA ALA A 48 9.40 -27.85 7.13
C ALA A 48 9.36 -29.39 7.03
N ARG A 49 10.04 -29.97 6.01
CA ARG A 49 10.27 -31.43 5.92
C ARG A 49 11.08 -32.01 7.08
N LEU A 50 11.90 -31.18 7.74
CA LEU A 50 12.76 -31.59 8.86
C LEU A 50 12.00 -31.69 10.19
N GLY A 51 10.71 -31.32 10.21
CA GLY A 51 9.85 -31.34 11.40
C GLY A 51 8.41 -31.76 11.07
N ASP A 52 7.56 -31.85 12.08
CA ASP A 52 6.18 -32.31 11.99
C ASP A 52 5.16 -31.27 11.50
N GLY A 53 5.62 -30.12 10.97
CA GLY A 53 4.77 -28.97 10.62
C GLY A 53 4.65 -28.66 9.12
N ALA A 54 5.03 -29.57 8.22
CA ALA A 54 5.04 -29.31 6.79
C ALA A 54 3.65 -28.97 6.22
N ASP A 55 2.60 -29.60 6.71
CA ASP A 55 1.20 -29.35 6.40
C ASP A 55 0.77 -27.94 6.84
N VAL A 56 1.12 -27.56 8.06
CA VAL A 56 0.83 -26.23 8.63
C VAL A 56 1.52 -25.13 7.83
N VAL A 57 2.82 -25.27 7.57
CA VAL A 57 3.60 -24.27 6.81
C VAL A 57 3.07 -24.11 5.39
N ALA A 58 2.76 -25.21 4.71
CA ALA A 58 2.22 -25.18 3.36
C ALA A 58 0.86 -24.46 3.27
N LEU A 59 -0.06 -24.74 4.19
CA LEU A 59 -1.39 -24.12 4.21
C LEU A 59 -1.33 -22.64 4.61
N LEU A 60 -0.49 -22.28 5.58
CA LEU A 60 -0.28 -20.86 5.96
C LEU A 60 0.39 -20.08 4.82
N ALA A 61 1.37 -20.67 4.14
CA ALA A 61 2.00 -20.06 2.97
C ALA A 61 0.99 -19.85 1.83
N ALA A 62 0.17 -20.85 1.53
CA ALA A 62 -0.87 -20.72 0.51
C ALA A 62 -1.89 -19.63 0.84
N MET A 63 -2.37 -19.56 2.09
CA MET A 63 -3.29 -18.52 2.52
C MET A 63 -2.66 -17.13 2.45
N SER A 64 -1.41 -17.01 2.88
CA SER A 64 -0.64 -15.75 2.80
C SER A 64 -0.47 -15.30 1.35
N LEU A 65 -0.20 -16.22 0.43
CA LEU A 65 -0.12 -15.93 -1.01
C LEU A 65 -1.49 -15.49 -1.56
N VAL A 66 -2.58 -16.17 -1.22
CA VAL A 66 -3.94 -15.78 -1.64
C VAL A 66 -4.25 -14.37 -1.15
N LEU A 67 -3.98 -14.08 0.11
CA LEU A 67 -4.16 -12.73 0.68
C LEU A 67 -3.27 -11.70 -0.02
N ALA A 68 -2.01 -12.00 -0.27
CA ALA A 68 -1.09 -11.12 -0.98
C ALA A 68 -1.60 -10.81 -2.40
N TRP A 69 -1.99 -11.82 -3.18
CA TRP A 69 -2.51 -11.64 -4.53
C TRP A 69 -3.87 -10.94 -4.58
N PHE A 70 -4.66 -11.00 -3.52
CA PHE A 70 -5.88 -10.23 -3.38
C PHE A 70 -5.57 -8.77 -3.01
N THR A 71 -4.62 -8.53 -2.09
CA THR A 71 -4.34 -7.21 -1.49
C THR A 71 -3.41 -6.34 -2.33
N PHE A 72 -2.32 -6.92 -2.90
CA PHE A 72 -1.35 -6.14 -3.67
C PHE A 72 -1.97 -5.32 -4.81
N PRO A 73 -2.90 -5.89 -5.62
CA PRO A 73 -3.58 -5.11 -6.64
C PRO A 73 -4.44 -3.98 -6.10
N LEU A 74 -5.00 -4.13 -4.90
CA LEU A 74 -5.84 -3.11 -4.26
C LEU A 74 -5.02 -1.94 -3.72
N ILE A 75 -3.83 -2.24 -3.22
CA ILE A 75 -2.88 -1.23 -2.71
C ILE A 75 -2.12 -0.56 -3.87
N GLY A 76 -2.14 -1.14 -5.07
CA GLY A 76 -1.52 -0.54 -6.26
C GLY A 76 -0.02 -0.77 -6.41
N PHE A 77 0.57 -1.66 -5.63
CA PHE A 77 1.96 -2.04 -5.81
C PHE A 77 2.14 -2.88 -7.10
N GLY A 78 2.69 -2.29 -8.14
CA GLY A 78 3.20 -3.03 -9.31
C GLY A 78 2.32 -3.12 -10.54
N SER A 79 1.32 -2.26 -10.72
CA SER A 79 0.46 -2.27 -11.92
C SER A 79 1.08 -1.61 -13.16
N GLY A 80 2.16 -0.88 -13.04
CA GLY A 80 2.84 -0.22 -14.17
C GLY A 80 3.40 -1.16 -15.25
N THR A 81 3.40 -2.47 -15.01
CA THR A 81 3.90 -3.47 -15.96
C THR A 81 2.80 -4.34 -16.56
N THR A 82 1.53 -4.07 -16.28
CA THR A 82 0.43 -4.84 -16.89
C THR A 82 0.00 -4.19 -18.19
N ILE A 83 -0.16 -4.99 -19.23
CA ILE A 83 -0.74 -4.54 -20.49
C ILE A 83 -2.15 -4.04 -20.18
N ASP A 84 -2.42 -2.75 -20.44
CA ASP A 84 -3.76 -2.18 -20.24
C ASP A 84 -4.70 -2.73 -21.33
N PRO A 85 -5.75 -3.47 -20.96
CA PRO A 85 -6.71 -3.98 -21.93
C PRO A 85 -7.38 -2.87 -22.78
N LYS A 86 -7.50 -1.65 -22.22
CA LYS A 86 -8.11 -0.52 -22.92
C LYS A 86 -7.26 -0.02 -24.09
N ALA A 87 -5.93 -0.09 -23.95
CA ALA A 87 -5.04 0.27 -25.07
C ALA A 87 -5.17 -0.70 -26.26
N LEU A 88 -5.77 -1.86 -26.05
CA LEU A 88 -5.97 -2.89 -27.07
C LEU A 88 -7.37 -2.88 -27.70
N VAL A 89 -8.30 -2.03 -27.21
CA VAL A 89 -9.70 -1.97 -27.69
C VAL A 89 -9.76 -1.60 -29.19
N GLY A 90 -8.85 -0.74 -29.66
CA GLY A 90 -8.78 -0.36 -31.08
C GLY A 90 -8.24 -1.45 -32.02
N LEU A 91 -7.79 -2.60 -31.50
CA LEU A 91 -7.27 -3.69 -32.33
C LEU A 91 -8.35 -4.77 -32.56
N PRO A 92 -8.50 -5.28 -33.79
CA PRO A 92 -9.50 -6.31 -34.11
C PRO A 92 -9.05 -7.69 -33.57
N LEU A 93 -8.98 -7.85 -32.26
CA LEU A 93 -8.56 -9.08 -31.60
C LEU A 93 -9.77 -9.92 -31.16
N PRO A 94 -9.83 -11.22 -31.52
CA PRO A 94 -10.89 -12.08 -31.00
C PRO A 94 -10.73 -12.26 -29.48
N ARG A 95 -11.85 -12.23 -28.75
CA ARG A 95 -11.90 -12.29 -27.28
C ARG A 95 -11.05 -13.41 -26.68
N ARG A 96 -11.12 -14.62 -27.27
CA ARG A 96 -10.33 -15.77 -26.82
C ARG A 96 -8.82 -15.50 -26.92
N ALA A 97 -8.37 -14.88 -28.01
CA ALA A 97 -6.97 -14.54 -28.21
C ALA A 97 -6.49 -13.44 -27.23
N LEU A 98 -7.35 -12.46 -26.94
CA LEU A 98 -7.09 -11.44 -25.93
C LEU A 98 -6.95 -12.06 -24.54
N MET A 99 -7.92 -12.89 -24.12
CA MET A 99 -7.90 -13.55 -22.81
C MET A 99 -6.68 -14.46 -22.62
N THR A 100 -6.41 -15.35 -23.60
CA THR A 100 -5.23 -16.23 -23.53
C THR A 100 -3.92 -15.46 -23.57
N GLY A 101 -3.86 -14.36 -24.32
CA GLY A 101 -2.70 -13.48 -24.37
C GLY A 101 -2.44 -12.78 -23.03
N LEU A 102 -3.48 -12.17 -22.45
CA LEU A 102 -3.39 -11.50 -21.15
C LEU A 102 -3.08 -12.48 -20.01
N ALA A 103 -3.67 -13.70 -20.03
CA ALA A 103 -3.37 -14.75 -19.06
C ALA A 103 -1.91 -15.19 -19.14
N ALA A 104 -1.42 -15.47 -20.36
CA ALA A 104 -0.02 -15.85 -20.56
C ALA A 104 0.96 -14.72 -20.14
N ALA A 105 0.64 -13.47 -20.44
CA ALA A 105 1.44 -12.34 -20.00
C ALA A 105 1.39 -12.16 -18.46
N ALA A 106 0.28 -12.49 -17.82
CA ALA A 106 0.13 -12.39 -16.35
C ALA A 106 0.98 -13.43 -15.59
N LEU A 107 1.26 -14.58 -16.22
CA LEU A 107 2.16 -15.59 -15.65
C LEU A 107 3.64 -15.18 -15.69
N VAL A 108 3.99 -14.17 -16.49
CA VAL A 108 5.35 -13.63 -16.57
C VAL A 108 5.49 -12.41 -15.66
N GLY A 109 6.05 -12.61 -14.48
CA GLY A 109 6.27 -11.50 -13.54
C GLY A 109 6.83 -11.95 -12.19
N PRO A 110 7.34 -11.00 -11.38
CA PRO A 110 7.98 -11.33 -10.11
C PRO A 110 7.01 -12.00 -9.12
N GLY A 111 5.75 -11.58 -9.06
CA GLY A 111 4.75 -12.18 -8.18
C GLY A 111 4.53 -13.66 -8.48
N THR A 112 4.42 -14.04 -9.76
CA THR A 112 4.27 -15.45 -10.17
C THR A 112 5.53 -16.24 -9.85
N ALA A 113 6.73 -15.66 -10.05
CA ALA A 113 7.99 -16.31 -9.73
C ALA A 113 8.10 -16.57 -8.22
N ILE A 114 7.75 -15.60 -7.37
CA ILE A 114 7.72 -15.75 -5.90
C ILE A 114 6.76 -16.89 -5.52
N THR A 115 5.53 -16.86 -6.05
CA THR A 115 4.52 -17.88 -5.74
C THR A 115 4.98 -19.27 -6.16
N ALA A 116 5.51 -19.41 -7.37
CA ALA A 116 6.04 -20.69 -7.88
C ALA A 116 7.23 -21.19 -7.04
N SER A 117 8.11 -20.29 -6.60
CA SER A 117 9.24 -20.63 -5.73
C SER A 117 8.78 -21.16 -4.37
N ILE A 118 7.85 -20.47 -3.70
CA ILE A 118 7.29 -20.90 -2.41
C ILE A 118 6.55 -22.24 -2.57
N MET A 119 5.77 -22.42 -3.63
CA MET A 119 5.08 -23.67 -3.90
C MET A 119 6.03 -24.82 -4.26
N ALA A 120 7.16 -24.54 -4.92
CA ALA A 120 8.21 -25.53 -5.14
C ALA A 120 8.85 -25.97 -3.81
N GLY A 121 9.05 -25.07 -2.87
CA GLY A 121 9.45 -25.40 -1.49
C GLY A 121 8.42 -26.32 -0.80
N ALA A 122 7.13 -26.02 -0.95
CA ALA A 122 6.06 -26.85 -0.39
C ALA A 122 6.02 -28.26 -1.03
N VAL A 123 6.33 -28.39 -2.33
CA VAL A 123 6.49 -29.69 -2.99
C VAL A 123 7.59 -30.53 -2.30
N ILE A 124 8.74 -29.91 -2.03
CA ILE A 124 9.86 -30.58 -1.33
C ILE A 124 9.46 -30.93 0.10
N GLY A 125 8.81 -30.01 0.81
CA GLY A 125 8.40 -30.18 2.21
C GLY A 125 7.39 -31.34 2.39
N LEU A 126 6.45 -31.48 1.44
CA LEU A 126 5.36 -32.47 1.51
C LEU A 126 5.68 -33.79 0.77
N ALA A 127 6.82 -33.90 0.08
CA ALA A 127 7.14 -35.11 -0.70
C ALA A 127 7.40 -36.31 0.21
N ALA A 128 6.45 -37.26 0.26
CA ALA A 128 6.56 -38.51 1.01
C ALA A 128 7.11 -39.66 0.17
N GLY A 129 7.39 -39.44 -1.12
CA GLY A 129 7.94 -40.42 -2.06
C GLY A 129 7.65 -40.01 -3.51
N TRP A 130 8.24 -40.71 -4.48
CA TRP A 130 8.12 -40.37 -5.89
C TRP A 130 6.67 -40.40 -6.42
N ALA A 131 5.82 -41.28 -5.87
CA ALA A 131 4.42 -41.34 -6.25
C ALA A 131 3.62 -40.09 -5.91
N THR A 132 4.01 -39.34 -4.88
CA THR A 132 3.31 -38.10 -4.47
C THR A 132 3.68 -36.90 -5.35
N VAL A 133 4.88 -36.89 -5.93
CA VAL A 133 5.44 -35.75 -6.68
C VAL A 133 4.54 -35.21 -7.80
N PRO A 134 3.94 -36.05 -8.66
CA PRO A 134 3.05 -35.55 -9.71
C PRO A 134 1.86 -34.75 -9.17
N VAL A 135 1.21 -35.23 -8.11
CA VAL A 135 0.08 -34.59 -7.46
C VAL A 135 0.53 -33.25 -6.82
N LEU A 136 1.68 -33.26 -6.17
CA LEU A 136 2.25 -32.04 -5.56
C LEU A 136 2.57 -30.98 -6.63
N LEU A 137 3.16 -31.36 -7.76
CA LEU A 137 3.46 -30.43 -8.87
C LEU A 137 2.18 -29.86 -9.49
N VAL A 138 1.16 -30.68 -9.71
CA VAL A 138 -0.14 -30.22 -10.22
C VAL A 138 -0.80 -29.28 -9.21
N GLY A 139 -0.78 -29.61 -7.91
CA GLY A 139 -1.30 -28.76 -6.85
C GLY A 139 -0.59 -27.39 -6.78
N ALA A 140 0.74 -27.39 -6.87
CA ALA A 140 1.55 -26.17 -6.89
C ALA A 140 1.24 -25.27 -8.10
N ALA A 141 1.09 -25.90 -9.29
CA ALA A 141 0.70 -25.19 -10.51
C ALA A 141 -0.72 -24.60 -10.39
N LEU A 142 -1.68 -25.37 -9.88
CA LEU A 142 -3.06 -24.91 -9.68
C LEU A 142 -3.12 -23.79 -8.64
N GLN A 143 -2.35 -23.87 -7.53
CA GLN A 143 -2.29 -22.78 -6.53
C GLN A 143 -1.77 -21.48 -7.15
N THR A 144 -0.76 -21.57 -8.00
CA THR A 144 -0.22 -20.41 -8.73
C THR A 144 -1.27 -19.83 -9.69
N LEU A 145 -2.03 -20.67 -10.39
CA LEU A 145 -3.11 -20.25 -11.28
C LEU A 145 -4.28 -19.62 -10.51
N VAL A 146 -4.67 -20.16 -9.35
CA VAL A 146 -5.70 -19.57 -8.47
C VAL A 146 -5.30 -18.16 -8.06
N CYS A 147 -4.08 -17.98 -7.56
CA CYS A 147 -3.56 -16.67 -7.14
C CYS A 147 -3.58 -15.65 -8.29
N MET A 148 -3.07 -16.05 -9.48
CA MET A 148 -3.07 -15.20 -10.67
C MET A 148 -4.49 -14.84 -11.13
N ALA A 149 -5.37 -15.84 -11.25
CA ALA A 149 -6.74 -15.64 -11.72
C ALA A 149 -7.55 -14.77 -10.76
N LEU A 150 -7.40 -14.99 -9.45
CA LEU A 150 -8.02 -14.18 -8.40
C LEU A 150 -7.61 -12.71 -8.53
N SER A 151 -6.32 -12.44 -8.61
CA SER A 151 -5.80 -11.08 -8.76
C SER A 151 -6.36 -10.36 -9.99
N ARG A 152 -6.43 -11.08 -11.13
CA ARG A 152 -6.95 -10.52 -12.38
C ARG A 152 -8.46 -10.31 -12.34
N ALA A 153 -9.22 -11.23 -11.77
CA ALA A 153 -10.65 -11.08 -11.60
C ALA A 153 -10.98 -9.89 -10.71
N VAL A 154 -10.31 -9.79 -9.56
CA VAL A 154 -10.52 -8.70 -8.59
C VAL A 154 -10.14 -7.35 -9.18
N THR A 155 -8.96 -7.22 -9.80
CA THR A 155 -8.52 -5.94 -10.40
C THR A 155 -9.44 -5.47 -11.51
N THR A 156 -9.89 -6.38 -12.38
CA THR A 156 -10.76 -6.05 -13.50
C THR A 156 -12.16 -5.69 -13.01
N PHE A 157 -12.72 -6.47 -12.08
CA PHE A 157 -14.02 -6.21 -11.46
C PHE A 157 -14.03 -4.86 -10.74
N LEU A 158 -13.02 -4.62 -9.88
CA LEU A 158 -12.89 -3.36 -9.15
C LEU A 158 -12.66 -2.18 -10.10
N GLY A 159 -11.91 -2.36 -11.19
CA GLY A 159 -11.69 -1.33 -12.21
C GLY A 159 -12.99 -0.85 -12.86
N GLY A 160 -14.00 -1.72 -12.98
CA GLY A 160 -15.35 -1.39 -13.43
C GLY A 160 -16.25 -0.82 -12.31
N ALA A 161 -16.37 -1.55 -11.21
CA ALA A 161 -17.25 -1.22 -10.10
C ALA A 161 -16.90 0.10 -9.40
N LEU A 162 -15.60 0.41 -9.31
CA LEU A 162 -15.08 1.57 -8.57
C LEU A 162 -15.24 2.92 -9.28
N ARG A 163 -15.83 2.96 -10.47
CA ARG A 163 -16.23 4.21 -11.13
C ARG A 163 -17.48 4.83 -10.47
N SER A 164 -18.31 4.04 -9.77
CA SER A 164 -19.46 4.51 -9.03
C SER A 164 -19.07 5.13 -7.68
N ARG A 165 -19.94 6.02 -7.12
CA ARG A 165 -19.74 6.60 -5.78
C ARG A 165 -19.68 5.50 -4.71
N ARG A 166 -20.59 4.51 -4.75
CA ARG A 166 -20.62 3.37 -3.81
C ARG A 166 -19.38 2.48 -3.94
N GLY A 167 -18.86 2.28 -5.15
CA GLY A 167 -17.64 1.50 -5.36
C GLY A 167 -16.39 2.15 -4.78
N ARG A 168 -16.33 3.50 -4.74
CA ARG A 168 -15.23 4.23 -4.10
C ARG A 168 -15.22 4.04 -2.58
N ASP A 169 -16.38 4.04 -1.95
CA ASP A 169 -16.51 3.81 -0.50
C ASP A 169 -16.21 2.36 -0.15
N LEU A 170 -16.62 1.40 -0.99
CA LEU A 170 -16.30 -0.02 -0.85
C LEU A 170 -14.78 -0.28 -0.95
N ARG A 171 -14.05 0.49 -1.76
CA ARG A 171 -12.58 0.41 -1.85
C ARG A 171 -11.91 0.78 -0.53
N VAL A 172 -12.36 1.87 0.08
CA VAL A 172 -11.86 2.30 1.39
C VAL A 172 -12.11 1.21 2.43
N LEU A 173 -13.31 0.65 2.45
CA LEU A 173 -13.67 -0.45 3.34
C LEU A 173 -12.83 -1.71 3.06
N ALA A 174 -12.60 -2.05 1.79
CA ALA A 174 -11.78 -3.21 1.42
C ALA A 174 -10.32 -3.07 1.88
N VAL A 175 -9.71 -1.88 1.68
CA VAL A 175 -8.36 -1.60 2.20
C VAL A 175 -8.34 -1.70 3.73
N PHE A 176 -9.35 -1.18 4.39
CA PHE A 176 -9.52 -1.25 5.83
C PHE A 176 -9.58 -2.71 6.33
N VAL A 177 -10.46 -3.53 5.74
CA VAL A 177 -10.60 -4.95 6.07
C VAL A 177 -9.29 -5.71 5.81
N ILE A 178 -8.63 -5.43 4.69
CA ILE A 178 -7.38 -6.09 4.30
C ILE A 178 -6.23 -5.78 5.26
N VAL A 179 -6.13 -4.55 5.71
CA VAL A 179 -5.07 -4.15 6.66
C VAL A 179 -5.37 -4.68 8.07
N LEU A 180 -6.64 -4.70 8.47
CA LEU A 180 -7.04 -5.21 9.79
C LEU A 180 -7.09 -6.73 9.87
N LEU A 181 -7.44 -7.42 8.78
CA LEU A 181 -7.64 -8.88 8.80
C LEU A 181 -6.38 -9.66 9.28
N PRO A 182 -5.15 -9.36 8.82
CA PRO A 182 -3.96 -10.03 9.35
C PRO A 182 -3.71 -9.71 10.84
N GLN A 183 -4.10 -8.53 11.28
CA GLN A 183 -3.91 -8.12 12.67
C GLN A 183 -4.96 -8.74 13.60
N THR A 184 -6.22 -8.79 13.16
CA THR A 184 -7.26 -9.51 13.90
C THR A 184 -6.97 -11.01 13.93
N LEU A 185 -6.49 -11.59 12.83
CA LEU A 185 -6.02 -13.00 12.83
C LEU A 185 -4.88 -13.20 13.85
N ARG A 186 -3.93 -12.28 13.93
CA ARG A 186 -2.83 -12.30 14.90
C ARG A 186 -3.32 -12.19 16.36
N PHE A 187 -4.45 -11.49 16.58
CA PHE A 187 -5.11 -11.38 17.88
C PHE A 187 -5.83 -12.67 18.30
N PHE A 188 -6.41 -13.36 17.30
CA PHE A 188 -7.14 -14.61 17.50
C PHE A 188 -6.28 -15.85 17.32
N LEU A 189 -5.12 -15.74 16.62
CA LEU A 189 -4.10 -16.79 16.63
C LEU A 189 -3.43 -16.71 17.99
N PRO A 190 -3.58 -17.73 18.83
CA PRO A 190 -2.95 -17.76 20.13
C PRO A 190 -1.44 -17.54 19.98
N ARG A 191 -0.79 -17.12 21.03
CA ARG A 191 0.69 -16.99 21.11
C ARG A 191 1.34 -18.37 20.96
N ALA A 192 1.10 -18.98 19.80
CA ALA A 192 1.29 -20.38 19.59
C ALA A 192 2.74 -20.71 19.38
N ALA A 193 3.33 -21.17 20.44
CA ALA A 193 4.37 -22.16 20.40
C ALA A 193 3.83 -23.56 20.12
N ASP A 194 2.50 -23.78 20.09
CA ASP A 194 1.91 -25.12 20.03
C ASP A 194 1.45 -25.49 18.62
N LEU A 195 2.11 -26.49 18.02
CA LEU A 195 1.81 -26.98 16.66
C LEU A 195 0.37 -27.47 16.53
N ASP A 196 -0.24 -28.01 17.61
CA ASP A 196 -1.59 -28.55 17.58
C ASP A 196 -2.64 -27.43 17.45
N GLU A 197 -2.38 -26.30 18.03
CA GLU A 197 -3.24 -25.12 17.89
C GLU A 197 -3.17 -24.53 16.47
N LEU A 198 -1.96 -24.43 15.89
CA LEU A 198 -1.77 -24.05 14.49
C LEU A 198 -2.42 -25.05 13.53
N ARG A 199 -2.39 -26.34 13.83
CA ARG A 199 -3.10 -27.36 13.07
C ARG A 199 -4.61 -27.18 13.09
N SER A 200 -5.18 -26.74 14.23
CA SER A 200 -6.62 -26.45 14.31
C SER A 200 -7.04 -25.32 13.36
N VAL A 201 -6.25 -24.25 13.30
CA VAL A 201 -6.47 -23.09 12.42
C VAL A 201 -6.27 -23.48 10.96
N THR A 202 -5.19 -24.19 10.65
CA THR A 202 -4.91 -24.60 9.25
C THR A 202 -5.90 -25.63 8.74
N ARG A 203 -6.53 -26.41 9.61
CA ARG A 203 -7.65 -27.29 9.27
C ARG A 203 -8.83 -26.50 8.73
N VAL A 204 -9.18 -25.37 9.37
CA VAL A 204 -10.25 -24.47 8.88
C VAL A 204 -9.83 -23.78 7.59
N ILE A 205 -8.61 -23.21 7.53
CA ILE A 205 -8.05 -22.58 6.32
C ILE A 205 -8.09 -23.53 5.13
N GLY A 206 -7.77 -24.78 5.33
CA GLY A 206 -7.75 -25.81 4.29
C GLY A 206 -9.11 -26.05 3.61
N TRP A 207 -10.23 -25.64 4.21
CA TRP A 207 -11.57 -25.73 3.59
C TRP A 207 -11.92 -24.53 2.72
N ILE A 208 -11.10 -23.48 2.71
CA ILE A 208 -11.29 -22.32 1.82
C ILE A 208 -11.00 -22.76 0.37
N PRO A 209 -11.94 -22.58 -0.59
CA PRO A 209 -11.77 -23.04 -1.97
C PRO A 209 -10.49 -22.55 -2.66
N LEU A 210 -10.02 -21.36 -2.29
CA LEU A 210 -8.80 -20.77 -2.86
C LEU A 210 -7.50 -21.47 -2.39
N VAL A 211 -7.56 -22.30 -1.36
CA VAL A 211 -6.44 -23.05 -0.78
C VAL A 211 -6.54 -24.56 -1.08
N TRP A 212 -7.63 -25.03 -1.70
CA TRP A 212 -7.82 -26.45 -2.02
C TRP A 212 -6.65 -27.07 -2.81
N PRO A 213 -5.97 -26.39 -3.76
CA PRO A 213 -4.82 -26.99 -4.43
C PRO A 213 -3.73 -27.41 -3.44
N THR A 214 -3.42 -26.55 -2.46
CA THR A 214 -2.40 -26.85 -1.44
C THR A 214 -2.91 -27.89 -0.44
N ARG A 215 -4.18 -27.87 -0.07
CA ARG A 215 -4.75 -28.93 0.77
C ARG A 215 -4.72 -30.30 0.06
N ALA A 216 -4.91 -30.33 -1.26
CA ALA A 216 -4.73 -31.55 -2.04
C ALA A 216 -3.28 -32.06 -1.97
N MET A 217 -2.30 -31.14 -1.98
CA MET A 217 -0.89 -31.50 -1.78
C MET A 217 -0.66 -32.12 -0.39
N VAL A 218 -1.23 -31.51 0.66
CA VAL A 218 -1.15 -32.03 2.04
C VAL A 218 -1.78 -33.42 2.13
N ALA A 219 -2.98 -33.63 1.57
CA ALA A 219 -3.64 -34.92 1.55
C ALA A 219 -2.82 -35.99 0.81
N ALA A 220 -2.21 -35.65 -0.34
CA ALA A 220 -1.34 -36.56 -1.08
C ALA A 220 -0.06 -36.90 -0.28
N GLY A 221 0.54 -35.92 0.42
CA GLY A 221 1.67 -36.15 1.34
C GLY A 221 1.31 -37.12 2.47
N GLY A 222 0.11 -37.01 3.03
CA GLY A 222 -0.47 -37.94 4.00
C GLY A 222 -0.97 -39.27 3.43
N ARG A 223 -0.81 -39.50 2.11
CA ARG A 223 -1.30 -40.68 1.36
C ARG A 223 -2.82 -40.81 1.32
N GLU A 224 -3.56 -39.74 1.56
CA GLU A 224 -5.02 -39.68 1.38
C GLU A 224 -5.38 -39.39 -0.08
N TRP A 225 -5.09 -40.34 -0.97
CA TRP A 225 -5.18 -40.17 -2.43
C TRP A 225 -6.57 -39.77 -2.92
N GLY A 226 -7.64 -40.38 -2.35
CA GLY A 226 -9.02 -40.05 -2.71
C GLY A 226 -9.36 -38.58 -2.47
N LEU A 227 -9.04 -38.08 -1.30
CA LEU A 227 -9.25 -36.69 -0.94
C LEU A 227 -8.36 -35.76 -1.79
N GLY A 228 -7.09 -36.11 -1.98
CA GLY A 228 -6.16 -35.34 -2.79
C GLY A 228 -6.63 -35.15 -4.23
N LEU A 229 -7.03 -36.20 -4.91
CA LEU A 229 -7.54 -36.16 -6.28
C LEU A 229 -8.87 -35.43 -6.39
N LEU A 230 -9.78 -35.61 -5.43
CA LEU A 230 -11.05 -34.86 -5.37
C LEU A 230 -10.79 -33.36 -5.26
N LEU A 231 -9.91 -32.94 -4.34
CA LEU A 231 -9.59 -31.52 -4.14
C LEU A 231 -8.86 -30.92 -5.35
N LEU A 232 -8.02 -31.70 -6.07
CA LEU A 232 -7.45 -31.25 -7.34
C LEU A 232 -8.52 -31.00 -8.39
N ALA A 233 -9.47 -31.92 -8.55
CA ALA A 233 -10.58 -31.79 -9.49
C ALA A 233 -11.44 -30.56 -9.17
N LEU A 234 -11.78 -30.35 -7.89
CA LEU A 234 -12.50 -29.17 -7.42
C LEU A 234 -11.68 -27.89 -7.65
N SER A 235 -10.37 -27.94 -7.47
CA SER A 235 -9.46 -26.79 -7.72
C SER A 235 -9.47 -26.36 -9.19
N VAL A 236 -9.55 -27.31 -10.13
CA VAL A 236 -9.74 -26.98 -11.56
C VAL A 236 -11.05 -26.22 -11.76
N GLY A 237 -12.12 -26.61 -11.07
CA GLY A 237 -13.39 -25.90 -11.07
C GLY A 237 -13.27 -24.47 -10.53
N VAL A 238 -12.51 -24.27 -9.45
CA VAL A 238 -12.23 -22.92 -8.88
C VAL A 238 -11.46 -22.06 -9.88
N VAL A 239 -10.41 -22.59 -10.51
CA VAL A 239 -9.66 -21.87 -11.55
C VAL A 239 -10.58 -21.49 -12.72
N ALA A 240 -11.40 -22.42 -13.20
CA ALA A 240 -12.35 -22.17 -14.29
C ALA A 240 -13.36 -21.08 -13.93
N LEU A 241 -13.89 -21.09 -12.70
CA LEU A 241 -14.81 -20.07 -12.19
C LEU A 241 -14.14 -18.70 -12.10
N LEU A 242 -12.91 -18.60 -11.59
CA LEU A 242 -12.16 -17.36 -11.51
C LEU A 242 -11.83 -16.80 -12.89
N LEU A 243 -11.45 -17.64 -13.84
CA LEU A 243 -11.19 -17.24 -15.22
C LEU A 243 -12.46 -16.79 -15.93
N TRP A 244 -13.58 -17.47 -15.70
CA TRP A 244 -14.90 -17.05 -16.20
C TRP A 244 -15.31 -15.71 -15.61
N TRP A 245 -15.18 -15.52 -14.30
CA TRP A 245 -15.47 -14.26 -13.63
C TRP A 245 -14.60 -13.13 -14.19
N TRP A 246 -13.31 -13.39 -14.39
CA TRP A 246 -12.39 -12.43 -15.00
C TRP A 246 -12.81 -12.05 -16.42
N ALA A 247 -13.13 -13.05 -17.28
CA ALA A 247 -13.59 -12.84 -18.64
C ALA A 247 -14.85 -11.97 -18.67
N HIS A 248 -15.83 -12.30 -17.84
CA HIS A 248 -17.07 -11.55 -17.74
C HIS A 248 -16.87 -10.10 -17.22
N SER A 249 -15.99 -9.92 -16.24
CA SER A 249 -15.62 -8.60 -15.74
C SER A 249 -14.88 -7.77 -16.78
N LEU A 250 -14.03 -8.39 -17.60
CA LEU A 250 -13.32 -7.73 -18.69
C LEU A 250 -14.28 -7.28 -19.79
N ASP A 251 -15.23 -8.12 -20.18
CA ASP A 251 -16.25 -7.76 -21.17
C ASP A 251 -17.05 -6.55 -20.70
N ARG A 252 -17.49 -6.54 -19.46
CA ARG A 252 -18.18 -5.37 -18.88
C ARG A 252 -17.32 -4.12 -18.86
N LEU A 253 -16.04 -4.25 -18.54
CA LEU A 253 -15.11 -3.12 -18.51
C LEU A 253 -14.92 -2.50 -19.91
N LEU A 254 -14.84 -3.32 -20.96
CA LEU A 254 -14.63 -2.88 -22.33
C LEU A 254 -15.91 -2.24 -22.92
N THR A 255 -17.08 -2.83 -22.69
CA THR A 255 -18.37 -2.30 -23.19
C THR A 255 -18.82 -1.02 -22.48
N THR A 256 -18.57 -0.90 -21.15
CA THR A 256 -18.89 0.34 -20.40
C THR A 256 -17.92 1.49 -20.67
N ALA A 257 -16.73 1.25 -21.21
CA ALA A 257 -15.80 2.30 -21.59
C ALA A 257 -16.32 3.17 -22.74
N GLU A 258 -17.06 2.56 -23.68
CA GLU A 258 -17.70 3.28 -24.80
C GLU A 258 -18.88 4.15 -24.34
N ALA A 259 -19.67 3.66 -23.37
CA ALA A 259 -20.80 4.42 -22.81
C ALA A 259 -20.36 5.57 -21.88
N GLY A 260 -19.17 5.49 -21.30
CA GLY A 260 -18.63 6.51 -20.38
C GLY A 260 -17.96 7.69 -21.09
N ALA A 261 -17.60 7.55 -22.38
CA ALA A 261 -17.07 8.66 -23.18
C ALA A 261 -18.15 9.67 -23.56
N SER A 262 -19.43 9.26 -23.60
CA SER A 262 -20.60 10.11 -23.86
C SER A 262 -21.27 10.66 -22.60
N GLY A 263 -20.88 10.19 -21.42
CA GLY A 263 -21.27 10.74 -20.12
C GLY A 263 -20.32 11.86 -19.71
N ALA A 264 -20.17 12.87 -20.60
CA ALA A 264 -19.59 14.15 -20.21
C ALA A 264 -20.21 14.59 -18.89
N ALA A 265 -19.37 15.05 -18.01
CA ALA A 265 -19.69 15.67 -16.75
C ALA A 265 -21.12 16.23 -16.76
N ARG A 266 -22.03 15.59 -16.04
CA ARG A 266 -23.12 16.36 -15.47
C ARG A 266 -22.40 17.37 -14.59
N GLU A 267 -22.23 18.56 -15.13
CA GLU A 267 -22.07 19.77 -14.37
C GLU A 267 -23.21 19.76 -13.36
N GLY A 268 -22.96 19.14 -12.21
CA GLY A 268 -23.75 19.42 -11.04
C GLY A 268 -23.57 20.90 -10.85
N ASP A 269 -24.70 21.62 -10.90
CA ASP A 269 -24.84 23.02 -10.59
C ASP A 269 -23.75 23.39 -9.58
N PRO A 270 -22.80 24.26 -9.89
CA PRO A 270 -21.81 24.69 -8.94
C PRO A 270 -22.57 25.50 -7.89
N THR A 271 -23.18 24.82 -6.94
CA THR A 271 -23.50 25.48 -5.68
C THR A 271 -22.18 25.99 -5.18
N GLU A 272 -21.96 27.28 -5.40
CA GLU A 272 -20.77 28.01 -4.99
C GLU A 272 -20.68 28.01 -3.46
N GLU A 273 -20.36 26.83 -2.91
CA GLU A 273 -20.01 26.77 -1.50
C GLU A 273 -18.78 27.64 -1.32
N PRO A 274 -18.87 28.71 -0.55
CA PRO A 274 -17.78 29.65 -0.35
C PRO A 274 -16.52 28.89 0.11
N LEU A 275 -15.37 29.21 -0.46
CA LEU A 275 -14.09 28.51 -0.18
C LEU A 275 -13.82 28.42 1.33
N PHE A 276 -14.17 29.47 2.08
CA PHE A 276 -14.11 29.56 3.54
C PHE A 276 -15.50 29.29 4.15
N GLY A 277 -15.94 28.03 4.13
CA GLY A 277 -17.17 27.61 4.84
C GLY A 277 -17.07 27.83 6.36
N ARG A 278 -18.19 27.64 7.10
CA ARG A 278 -18.23 27.88 8.56
C ARG A 278 -17.11 27.18 9.34
N ALA A 279 -16.75 25.96 8.95
CA ALA A 279 -15.70 25.17 9.59
C ALA A 279 -14.26 25.68 9.33
N LEU A 280 -14.06 26.51 8.31
CA LEU A 280 -12.74 27.00 7.89
C LEU A 280 -12.56 28.51 8.17
N ARG A 281 -13.39 29.10 9.01
CA ARG A 281 -13.34 30.54 9.35
C ARG A 281 -12.07 30.97 10.10
N TRP A 282 -11.40 30.02 10.73
CA TRP A 282 -10.15 30.24 11.48
C TRP A 282 -8.93 30.37 10.58
N LEU A 283 -9.02 29.99 9.29
CA LEU A 283 -7.94 30.14 8.34
C LEU A 283 -7.75 31.62 7.95
N PRO A 284 -6.50 32.06 7.73
CA PRO A 284 -6.23 33.41 7.22
C PRO A 284 -6.89 33.58 5.84
N ARG A 285 -7.35 34.81 5.55
CA ARG A 285 -8.03 35.12 4.27
C ARG A 285 -7.05 35.66 3.24
N ASP A 286 -5.91 35.01 3.11
CA ASP A 286 -4.87 35.28 2.14
C ASP A 286 -4.64 34.07 1.20
N ALA A 287 -3.64 34.15 0.34
CA ALA A 287 -3.27 33.05 -0.57
C ALA A 287 -2.93 31.76 0.19
N THR A 288 -2.24 31.87 1.34
CA THR A 288 -1.87 30.72 2.19
C THR A 288 -3.11 30.04 2.74
N GLY A 289 -4.05 30.80 3.28
CA GLY A 289 -5.32 30.26 3.79
C GLY A 289 -6.21 29.71 2.69
N GLY A 290 -6.20 30.31 1.50
CA GLY A 290 -6.89 29.80 0.33
C GLY A 290 -6.40 28.40 -0.08
N VAL A 291 -5.08 28.21 -0.13
CA VAL A 291 -4.47 26.89 -0.38
C VAL A 291 -4.82 25.90 0.73
N ALA A 292 -4.73 26.33 2.00
CA ALA A 292 -5.08 25.47 3.14
C ALA A 292 -6.55 25.02 3.09
N ALA A 293 -7.48 25.93 2.79
CA ALA A 293 -8.90 25.63 2.66
C ALA A 293 -9.19 24.65 1.52
N ARG A 294 -8.52 24.84 0.36
CA ARG A 294 -8.60 23.92 -0.78
C ARG A 294 -8.11 22.53 -0.40
N GLU A 295 -6.95 22.42 0.24
CA GLU A 295 -6.33 21.16 0.64
C GLU A 295 -7.20 20.38 1.65
N LEU A 296 -7.74 21.06 2.66
CA LEU A 296 -8.65 20.46 3.63
C LEU A 296 -9.91 19.90 2.97
N ARG A 297 -10.51 20.63 2.02
CA ARG A 297 -11.67 20.16 1.25
C ARG A 297 -11.32 18.96 0.37
N LEU A 298 -10.20 19.02 -0.34
CA LEU A 298 -9.75 17.93 -1.20
C LEU A 298 -9.44 16.67 -0.39
N SER A 299 -8.87 16.81 0.82
CA SER A 299 -8.59 15.67 1.70
C SER A 299 -9.85 14.89 2.07
N TRP A 300 -11.01 15.57 2.12
CA TRP A 300 -12.30 14.93 2.38
C TRP A 300 -13.05 14.51 1.11
N ARG A 301 -12.92 15.24 0.01
CA ARG A 301 -13.63 14.97 -1.25
C ARG A 301 -12.94 13.93 -2.12
N ASP A 302 -11.60 13.88 -2.11
CA ASP A 302 -10.83 12.93 -2.90
C ASP A 302 -10.77 11.55 -2.19
N PRO A 303 -11.30 10.49 -2.80
CA PRO A 303 -11.29 9.14 -2.23
C PRO A 303 -9.86 8.63 -1.94
N ARG A 304 -8.86 9.04 -2.73
CA ARG A 304 -7.46 8.65 -2.55
C ARG A 304 -6.89 9.24 -1.27
N ARG A 305 -7.17 10.51 -1.02
CA ARG A 305 -6.74 11.23 0.18
C ARG A 305 -7.44 10.69 1.43
N ARG A 306 -8.72 10.26 1.33
CA ARG A 306 -9.42 9.57 2.43
C ARG A 306 -8.78 8.24 2.81
N VAL A 307 -8.40 7.42 1.83
CA VAL A 307 -7.71 6.15 2.11
C VAL A 307 -6.41 6.40 2.88
N ALA A 308 -5.62 7.37 2.44
CA ALA A 308 -4.38 7.71 3.14
C ALA A 308 -4.64 8.24 4.57
N LEU A 309 -5.73 8.97 4.79
CA LEU A 309 -6.15 9.45 6.11
C LEU A 309 -6.57 8.28 7.02
N ILE A 310 -7.37 7.35 6.50
CA ILE A 310 -7.80 6.17 7.26
C ILE A 310 -6.59 5.27 7.60
N SER A 311 -5.67 5.09 6.65
CA SER A 311 -4.48 4.27 6.91
C SER A 311 -3.52 4.88 7.93
N SER A 312 -3.42 6.22 8.01
CA SER A 312 -2.59 6.90 9.02
C SER A 312 -3.15 6.75 10.44
N ILE A 313 -4.48 6.68 10.58
CA ILE A 313 -5.12 6.38 11.87
C ILE A 313 -4.97 4.90 12.23
N LEU A 314 -5.13 4.00 11.26
CA LEU A 314 -5.12 2.55 11.51
C LEU A 314 -3.75 1.99 11.89
N LEU A 315 -2.69 2.47 11.26
CA LEU A 315 -1.34 1.95 11.49
C LEU A 315 -0.93 1.98 12.98
N PRO A 316 -1.15 3.05 13.74
CA PRO A 316 -0.89 3.07 15.17
C PRO A 316 -1.65 2.00 15.95
N PHE A 317 -2.93 1.76 15.62
CA PHE A 317 -3.71 0.71 16.29
C PHE A 317 -3.21 -0.70 15.99
N ILE A 318 -2.75 -0.93 14.77
CA ILE A 318 -2.12 -2.20 14.38
C ILE A 318 -0.88 -2.45 15.24
N VAL A 319 -0.03 -1.43 15.37
CA VAL A 319 1.20 -1.53 16.14
C VAL A 319 0.89 -1.65 17.63
N ALA A 320 -0.03 -0.84 18.17
CA ALA A 320 -0.50 -0.96 19.53
C ALA A 320 -1.03 -2.37 19.83
N GLY A 321 -1.87 -2.91 18.96
CA GLY A 321 -2.38 -4.28 19.07
C GLY A 321 -1.26 -5.34 19.09
N ALA A 322 -0.20 -5.16 18.29
CA ALA A 322 0.95 -6.05 18.29
C ALA A 322 1.73 -5.99 19.62
N PHE A 323 1.87 -4.81 20.23
CA PHE A 323 2.47 -4.65 21.55
C PHE A 323 1.58 -5.22 22.67
N VAL A 324 0.25 -5.03 22.60
CA VAL A 324 -0.71 -5.67 23.51
C VAL A 324 -0.53 -7.18 23.48
N SER A 325 -0.50 -7.75 22.30
CA SER A 325 -0.38 -9.21 22.15
C SER A 325 0.96 -9.78 22.62
N SER A 326 2.03 -8.96 22.68
CA SER A 326 3.34 -9.37 23.19
C SER A 326 3.51 -9.23 24.71
N GLY A 327 2.48 -8.80 25.44
CA GLY A 327 2.54 -8.62 26.90
C GLY A 327 3.27 -7.36 27.37
N GLY A 328 3.61 -6.43 26.45
CA GLY A 328 4.43 -5.25 26.74
C GLY A 328 3.69 -3.92 26.91
N ILE A 329 2.39 -3.94 27.26
CA ILE A 329 1.54 -2.73 27.22
C ILE A 329 1.46 -1.93 28.51
N ASP A 330 1.95 -2.43 29.61
CA ASP A 330 1.89 -1.68 30.88
C ASP A 330 2.80 -0.42 30.88
N GLN A 331 3.19 0.07 29.68
CA GLN A 331 4.16 1.14 29.57
C GLN A 331 3.66 2.35 28.79
N PRO A 332 3.89 3.56 29.31
CA PRO A 332 3.63 4.83 28.61
C PRO A 332 4.31 4.92 27.24
N ALA A 333 5.38 4.16 27.04
CA ALA A 333 6.13 4.08 25.78
C ALA A 333 5.25 3.74 24.55
N VAL A 334 4.16 2.98 24.73
CA VAL A 334 3.24 2.62 23.65
C VAL A 334 2.51 3.84 23.12
N VAL A 335 2.11 4.77 23.99
CA VAL A 335 1.44 6.02 23.58
C VAL A 335 2.38 6.86 22.73
N TYR A 336 3.66 7.02 23.16
CA TYR A 336 4.67 7.75 22.40
C TYR A 336 4.96 7.10 21.05
N LEU A 337 5.10 5.77 21.02
CA LEU A 337 5.34 5.04 19.78
C LEU A 337 4.20 5.23 18.78
N CYS A 338 2.95 5.08 19.22
CA CYS A 338 1.79 5.22 18.35
C CYS A 338 1.62 6.65 17.82
N VAL A 339 1.89 7.63 18.67
CA VAL A 339 1.86 9.03 18.30
C VAL A 339 2.96 9.36 17.28
N VAL A 340 4.18 8.84 17.47
CA VAL A 340 5.27 8.96 16.47
C VAL A 340 4.89 8.26 15.17
N LEU A 341 4.21 7.13 15.21
CA LEU A 341 3.75 6.43 14.02
C LEU A 341 2.69 7.21 13.22
N VAL A 342 1.84 8.01 13.87
CA VAL A 342 0.94 8.94 13.16
C VAL A 342 1.76 9.98 12.38
N VAL A 343 2.82 10.51 12.99
CA VAL A 343 3.72 11.45 12.32
C VAL A 343 4.43 10.76 11.15
N LEU A 344 5.00 9.59 11.35
CA LEU A 344 5.67 8.82 10.30
C LEU A 344 4.70 8.36 9.20
N GLY A 345 3.45 8.01 9.57
CA GLY A 345 2.38 7.63 8.64
C GLY A 345 1.89 8.77 7.74
N GLY A 346 2.19 10.01 8.08
CA GLY A 346 1.90 11.20 7.27
C GLY A 346 2.67 11.29 5.94
N GLY A 347 2.87 10.16 5.26
CA GLY A 347 3.61 10.04 3.98
C GLY A 347 3.17 11.00 2.87
N LYS A 348 1.98 11.60 2.99
CA LYS A 348 1.50 12.69 2.12
C LYS A 348 2.44 13.89 2.11
N ALA A 349 3.10 14.19 3.22
CA ALA A 349 4.03 15.31 3.34
C ALA A 349 5.23 15.16 2.39
N PHE A 350 5.64 13.94 2.07
CA PHE A 350 6.83 13.67 1.26
C PHE A 350 6.59 13.77 -0.25
N ASN A 351 5.33 13.89 -0.72
CA ASN A 351 5.01 14.01 -2.14
C ASN A 351 3.83 14.97 -2.41
N GLN A 352 3.78 16.11 -1.75
CA GLN A 352 2.66 17.06 -1.87
C GLN A 352 2.48 17.59 -3.30
N LEU A 353 3.57 17.90 -4.01
CA LEU A 353 3.51 18.37 -5.39
C LEU A 353 3.11 17.25 -6.36
N GLY A 354 3.62 16.04 -6.14
CA GLY A 354 3.26 14.90 -6.98
C GLY A 354 1.78 14.52 -6.87
N ILE A 355 1.17 14.73 -5.69
CA ILE A 355 -0.28 14.55 -5.49
C ILE A 355 -1.08 15.57 -6.31
N ASP A 356 -0.63 16.81 -6.41
CA ASP A 356 -1.27 17.82 -7.26
C ASP A 356 -1.04 17.54 -8.76
N GLY A 357 0.12 16.98 -9.10
CA GLY A 357 0.44 16.61 -10.49
C GLY A 357 0.26 17.78 -11.46
N SER A 358 -0.45 17.53 -12.56
CA SER A 358 -0.70 18.57 -13.58
C SER A 358 -1.53 19.77 -13.07
N SER A 359 -2.28 19.64 -11.96
CA SER A 359 -3.04 20.78 -11.42
C SER A 359 -2.15 21.88 -10.83
N TRP A 360 -0.86 21.59 -10.58
CA TRP A 360 0.10 22.60 -10.16
C TRP A 360 0.40 23.65 -11.25
N THR A 361 0.13 23.34 -12.54
CA THR A 361 0.21 24.33 -13.63
C THR A 361 -0.68 25.54 -13.41
N VAL A 362 -1.82 25.36 -12.74
CA VAL A 362 -2.74 26.45 -12.41
C VAL A 362 -2.09 27.42 -11.43
N HIS A 363 -1.36 26.91 -10.43
CA HIS A 363 -0.63 27.72 -9.45
C HIS A 363 0.48 28.54 -10.14
N GLU A 364 1.20 27.93 -11.08
CA GLU A 364 2.22 28.62 -11.88
C GLU A 364 1.61 29.67 -12.80
N ALA A 365 0.49 29.37 -13.48
CA ALA A 365 -0.19 30.28 -14.39
C ALA A 365 -0.72 31.55 -13.68
N VAL A 366 -1.11 31.41 -12.41
CA VAL A 366 -1.57 32.52 -11.55
C VAL A 366 -0.39 33.28 -10.92
N GLY A 367 0.85 32.80 -11.10
CA GLY A 367 2.05 33.40 -10.48
C GLY A 367 2.08 33.27 -8.98
N SER A 368 1.64 32.12 -8.42
CA SER A 368 1.59 31.91 -6.99
C SER A 368 2.99 31.88 -6.37
N ASP A 369 3.12 32.43 -5.17
CA ASP A 369 4.32 32.34 -4.35
C ASP A 369 4.46 30.90 -3.83
N LEU A 370 5.53 30.22 -4.25
CA LEU A 370 5.84 28.85 -3.85
C LEU A 370 5.88 28.68 -2.33
N ARG A 371 6.39 29.68 -1.61
CA ARG A 371 6.45 29.66 -0.14
C ARG A 371 5.05 29.61 0.47
N ARG A 372 4.15 30.50 0.00
CA ARG A 372 2.77 30.56 0.49
C ARG A 372 1.98 29.31 0.15
N ASP A 373 2.25 28.72 -1.01
CA ASP A 373 1.63 27.43 -1.41
C ASP A 373 2.05 26.30 -0.46
N LEU A 374 3.34 26.17 -0.17
CA LEU A 374 3.85 25.16 0.77
C LEU A 374 3.38 25.40 2.21
N ASP A 375 3.33 26.64 2.66
CA ASP A 375 2.84 26.98 4.00
C ASP A 375 1.34 26.67 4.13
N GLY A 376 0.53 26.95 3.09
CA GLY A 376 -0.89 26.57 3.06
C GLY A 376 -1.11 25.07 3.12
N LYS A 377 -0.34 24.30 2.35
CA LYS A 377 -0.37 22.82 2.41
C LYS A 377 0.08 22.31 3.77
N ALA A 378 1.09 22.92 4.38
CA ALA A 378 1.57 22.56 5.71
C ALA A 378 0.51 22.80 6.78
N ILE A 379 -0.23 23.93 6.73
CA ILE A 379 -1.34 24.22 7.66
C ILE A 379 -2.43 23.15 7.52
N ALA A 380 -2.83 22.78 6.29
CA ALA A 380 -3.82 21.76 6.07
C ALA A 380 -3.37 20.39 6.59
N ALA A 381 -2.13 19.99 6.29
CA ALA A 381 -1.56 18.73 6.75
C ALA A 381 -1.43 18.68 8.28
N ALA A 382 -0.92 19.75 8.91
CA ALA A 382 -0.81 19.86 10.37
C ALA A 382 -2.17 19.80 11.07
N THR A 383 -3.21 20.42 10.48
CA THR A 383 -4.57 20.36 11.01
C THR A 383 -5.13 18.95 11.01
N ILE A 384 -5.02 18.25 9.87
CA ILE A 384 -5.49 16.86 9.74
C ILE A 384 -4.72 15.97 10.72
N GLN A 385 -3.41 16.08 10.72
CA GLN A 385 -2.53 15.27 11.56
C GLN A 385 -2.75 15.56 13.05
N GLY A 386 -3.02 16.81 13.43
CA GLY A 386 -3.36 17.17 14.81
C GLY A 386 -4.65 16.48 15.29
N VAL A 387 -5.67 16.39 14.44
CA VAL A 387 -6.90 15.65 14.74
C VAL A 387 -6.61 14.14 14.85
N GLU A 388 -5.83 13.57 13.92
CA GLU A 388 -5.42 12.16 13.95
C GLU A 388 -4.65 11.84 15.23
N LEU A 389 -3.69 12.68 15.61
CA LEU A 389 -2.89 12.54 16.83
C LEU A 389 -3.75 12.54 18.09
N LEU A 390 -4.68 13.51 18.18
CA LEU A 390 -5.56 13.61 19.34
C LEU A 390 -6.46 12.38 19.45
N LEU A 391 -7.05 11.90 18.35
CA LEU A 391 -7.89 10.71 18.33
C LEU A 391 -7.11 9.46 18.74
N VAL A 392 -5.93 9.24 18.18
CA VAL A 392 -5.10 8.07 18.49
C VAL A 392 -4.65 8.11 19.96
N ALA A 393 -4.20 9.27 20.43
CA ALA A 393 -3.75 9.43 21.81
C ALA A 393 -4.88 9.19 22.82
N LEU A 394 -6.08 9.73 22.58
CA LEU A 394 -7.25 9.52 23.43
C LEU A 394 -7.67 8.04 23.49
N ILE A 395 -7.76 7.37 22.32
CA ILE A 395 -8.16 5.96 22.25
C ILE A 395 -7.14 5.06 22.95
N LEU A 396 -5.86 5.39 22.92
CA LEU A 396 -4.82 4.59 23.58
C LEU A 396 -4.68 4.91 25.08
N ALA A 397 -4.98 6.14 25.51
CA ALA A 397 -4.94 6.51 26.92
C ALA A 397 -5.99 5.77 27.76
N VAL A 398 -7.15 5.45 27.16
CA VAL A 398 -8.24 4.73 27.88
C VAL A 398 -7.81 3.34 28.38
N PRO A 399 -7.30 2.41 27.52
CA PRO A 399 -6.92 1.08 27.97
C PRO A 399 -5.60 1.03 28.76
N SER A 400 -4.68 2.00 28.53
CA SER A 400 -3.37 2.03 29.19
C SER A 400 -3.36 2.73 30.53
N GLY A 401 -4.44 3.45 30.89
CA GLY A 401 -4.45 4.32 32.09
C GLY A 401 -3.45 5.49 32.02
N GLY A 402 -2.80 5.69 30.87
CA GLY A 402 -1.70 6.62 30.65
C GLY A 402 -2.12 8.09 30.47
N TRP A 403 -3.11 8.58 31.22
CA TRP A 403 -3.63 9.94 31.10
C TRP A 403 -2.57 11.02 31.34
N ALA A 404 -1.62 10.77 32.26
CA ALA A 404 -0.54 11.71 32.56
C ALA A 404 0.42 11.89 31.36
N GLU A 405 0.56 10.87 30.50
CA GLU A 405 1.43 10.87 29.34
C GLU A 405 0.77 11.44 28.09
N LEU A 406 -0.54 11.70 28.14
CA LEU A 406 -1.30 12.17 26.96
C LEU A 406 -0.77 13.53 26.46
N ALA A 407 -0.64 14.50 27.37
CA ALA A 407 -0.21 15.85 26.99
C ALA A 407 1.24 15.86 26.49
N PRO A 408 2.24 15.27 27.18
CA PRO A 408 3.61 15.21 26.66
C PRO A 408 3.71 14.52 25.31
N ALA A 409 3.01 13.37 25.12
CA ALA A 409 3.06 12.60 23.88
C ALA A 409 2.48 13.39 22.69
N VAL A 410 1.31 14.03 22.87
CA VAL A 410 0.68 14.85 21.82
C VAL A 410 1.54 16.05 21.47
N LEU A 411 2.08 16.78 22.45
CA LEU A 411 2.95 17.92 22.21
C LEU A 411 4.25 17.54 21.52
N PHE A 412 4.83 16.41 21.90
CA PHE A 412 6.01 15.86 21.23
C PHE A 412 5.74 15.53 19.76
N ALA A 413 4.59 14.91 19.45
CA ALA A 413 4.20 14.61 18.08
C ALA A 413 3.92 15.89 17.26
N VAL A 414 3.28 16.89 17.87
CA VAL A 414 3.08 18.20 17.24
C VAL A 414 4.43 18.85 16.93
N ALA A 415 5.40 18.75 17.85
CA ALA A 415 6.76 19.24 17.63
C ALA A 415 7.45 18.55 16.43
N LEU A 416 7.27 17.23 16.28
CA LEU A 416 7.82 16.45 15.16
C LEU A 416 7.13 16.74 13.81
N THR A 417 5.88 17.22 13.83
CA THR A 417 5.16 17.57 12.60
C THR A 417 5.90 18.69 11.83
N GLY A 418 6.53 19.62 12.50
CA GLY A 418 7.33 20.67 11.85
C GLY A 418 8.48 20.12 10.99
N PRO A 419 9.43 19.37 11.56
CA PRO A 419 10.49 18.71 10.81
C PRO A 419 9.96 17.80 9.67
N GLN A 420 8.91 17.02 9.93
CA GLN A 420 8.28 16.17 8.93
C GLN A 420 7.82 16.97 7.71
N LEU A 421 7.09 18.06 7.92
CA LEU A 421 6.59 18.91 6.83
C LEU A 421 7.73 19.61 6.09
N GLY A 422 8.76 20.08 6.82
CA GLY A 422 9.93 20.72 6.21
C GLY A 422 10.73 19.74 5.33
N ILE A 423 11.04 18.57 5.84
CA ILE A 423 11.74 17.50 5.10
C ILE A 423 10.86 17.03 3.93
N GLY A 424 9.54 16.91 4.16
CA GLY A 424 8.56 16.57 3.15
C GLY A 424 8.52 17.57 1.99
N ASN A 425 8.53 18.87 2.28
CA ASN A 425 8.61 19.93 1.26
C ASN A 425 9.89 19.78 0.42
N MET A 426 11.04 19.54 1.05
CA MET A 426 12.31 19.34 0.35
C MET A 426 12.27 18.10 -0.55
N ALA A 427 11.75 16.97 -0.05
CA ALA A 427 11.62 15.73 -0.81
C ALA A 427 10.67 15.89 -2.00
N SER A 428 9.50 16.50 -1.76
CA SER A 428 8.46 16.73 -2.76
C SER A 428 8.90 17.65 -3.90
N LEU A 429 9.74 18.65 -3.62
CA LEU A 429 10.28 19.56 -4.65
C LEU A 429 11.42 18.91 -5.45
N ARG A 430 12.32 18.15 -4.79
CA ARG A 430 13.45 17.50 -5.45
C ARG A 430 13.05 16.35 -6.36
N ALA A 431 12.07 15.58 -5.92
CA ALA A 431 11.61 14.40 -6.63
C ALA A 431 10.07 14.27 -6.54
N PRO A 432 9.33 15.17 -7.20
CA PRO A 432 7.88 15.03 -7.27
C PRO A 432 7.54 13.76 -8.05
N ILE A 433 6.66 12.95 -7.49
CA ILE A 433 6.22 11.70 -8.09
C ILE A 433 4.79 11.91 -8.56
N PRO A 434 4.59 12.10 -9.87
CA PRO A 434 3.26 12.35 -10.42
C PRO A 434 2.34 11.17 -10.09
N MET A 435 1.19 11.46 -9.50
CA MET A 435 0.17 10.43 -9.30
C MET A 435 -0.64 10.25 -10.58
N PRO A 436 -0.89 9.01 -11.03
CA PRO A 436 -1.67 8.75 -12.23
C PRO A 436 -3.08 9.32 -12.08
N THR A 437 -3.51 10.10 -13.05
CA THR A 437 -4.84 10.74 -13.10
C THR A 437 -5.96 9.74 -13.38
N SER A 438 -5.62 8.60 -14.01
CA SER A 438 -6.56 7.53 -14.37
C SER A 438 -6.00 6.18 -13.92
N GLY A 439 -6.82 5.35 -13.31
CA GLY A 439 -6.46 3.99 -12.92
C GLY A 439 -6.97 3.58 -11.56
N THR A 440 -6.85 2.30 -11.27
CA THR A 440 -7.26 1.67 -9.99
C THR A 440 -6.21 1.82 -8.89
N ASN A 441 -5.03 2.39 -9.22
CA ASN A 441 -3.91 2.50 -8.30
C ASN A 441 -4.08 3.64 -7.31
N LEU A 442 -4.22 3.31 -6.05
CA LEU A 442 -4.33 4.29 -4.97
C LEU A 442 -2.98 4.96 -4.63
N TRP A 443 -1.88 4.24 -4.87
CA TRP A 443 -0.50 4.62 -4.57
C TRP A 443 0.38 4.67 -5.82
N GLY A 444 -0.25 4.64 -7.01
CA GLY A 444 0.38 4.35 -8.27
C GLY A 444 1.57 5.24 -8.58
N ALA A 445 2.74 4.67 -8.48
CA ALA A 445 3.87 5.13 -9.25
C ALA A 445 3.63 4.82 -10.72
N ALA A 446 4.03 5.72 -11.60
CA ALA A 446 3.82 5.60 -13.03
C ALA A 446 4.58 4.41 -13.64
N SER A 447 5.68 4.01 -13.01
CA SER A 447 6.46 2.84 -13.36
C SER A 447 6.94 2.11 -12.10
N PRO A 448 7.32 0.81 -12.17
CA PRO A 448 7.90 0.09 -11.03
C PRO A 448 9.14 0.76 -10.46
N GLY A 449 9.98 1.38 -11.31
CA GLY A 449 11.15 2.13 -10.90
C GLY A 449 10.82 3.40 -10.11
N ASP A 450 9.78 4.11 -10.52
CA ASP A 450 9.32 5.32 -9.83
C ASP A 450 8.76 4.98 -8.45
N GLY A 451 8.07 3.85 -8.30
CA GLY A 451 7.58 3.36 -7.01
C GLY A 451 8.68 3.04 -6.02
N CYS A 452 9.75 2.44 -6.49
CA CYS A 452 10.88 2.11 -5.63
C CYS A 452 11.73 3.33 -5.30
N LEU A 453 11.96 4.24 -6.26
CA LEU A 453 12.61 5.53 -6.00
C LEU A 453 11.82 6.32 -4.95
N SER A 454 10.49 6.35 -5.05
CA SER A 454 9.61 6.94 -4.05
C SER A 454 9.84 6.32 -2.68
N GLY A 455 9.86 4.99 -2.61
CA GLY A 455 10.09 4.25 -1.37
C GLY A 455 11.44 4.59 -0.74
N VAL A 456 12.50 4.67 -1.54
CA VAL A 456 13.85 5.06 -1.06
C VAL A 456 13.86 6.50 -0.55
N LEU A 457 13.25 7.43 -1.30
CA LEU A 457 13.20 8.84 -0.87
C LEU A 457 12.37 9.02 0.40
N VAL A 458 11.24 8.32 0.51
CA VAL A 458 10.45 8.30 1.75
C VAL A 458 11.26 7.70 2.90
N LEU A 459 11.99 6.60 2.66
CA LEU A 459 12.86 5.99 3.67
C LEU A 459 13.96 6.96 4.12
N VAL A 460 14.65 7.61 3.18
CA VAL A 460 15.67 8.64 3.50
C VAL A 460 15.06 9.79 4.29
N ALA A 461 13.88 10.26 3.91
CA ALA A 461 13.17 11.31 4.62
C ALA A 461 12.73 10.86 6.02
N MET A 462 12.29 9.61 6.18
CA MET A 462 11.98 9.03 7.50
C MET A 462 13.22 8.89 8.37
N VAL A 463 14.35 8.43 7.82
CA VAL A 463 15.62 8.38 8.56
C VAL A 463 16.06 9.79 8.99
N ALA A 464 15.97 10.78 8.11
CA ALA A 464 16.28 12.17 8.45
C ALA A 464 15.36 12.69 9.57
N LEU A 465 14.07 12.36 9.53
CA LEU A 465 13.13 12.71 10.58
C LEU A 465 13.48 12.01 11.91
N LEU A 466 13.82 10.73 11.88
CA LEU A 466 14.26 9.98 13.07
C LEU A 466 15.52 10.57 13.69
N VAL A 467 16.49 11.00 12.88
CA VAL A 467 17.69 11.67 13.37
C VAL A 467 17.36 12.97 14.09
N VAL A 468 16.42 13.77 13.56
CA VAL A 468 15.94 15.01 14.23
C VAL A 468 15.15 14.69 15.49
N ALA A 469 14.38 13.61 15.50
CA ALA A 469 13.57 13.17 16.64
C ALA A 469 14.39 12.52 17.75
N ALA A 470 15.53 11.89 17.41
CA ALA A 470 16.33 11.08 18.33
C ALA A 470 16.69 11.76 19.66
N PRO A 471 17.21 13.01 19.70
CA PRO A 471 17.58 13.65 20.96
C PRO A 471 16.35 13.84 21.88
N PHE A 472 15.20 14.15 21.33
CA PHE A 472 13.96 14.31 22.10
C PHE A 472 13.36 12.97 22.53
N ALA A 473 13.44 11.94 21.67
CA ALA A 473 12.99 10.59 22.00
C ALA A 473 13.84 9.97 23.13
N VAL A 474 15.16 10.10 23.02
CA VAL A 474 16.09 9.64 24.07
C VAL A 474 15.85 10.44 25.37
N GLY A 475 15.68 11.76 25.29
CA GLY A 475 15.33 12.57 26.45
C GLY A 475 14.03 12.13 27.12
N ALA A 476 12.98 11.84 26.33
CA ALA A 476 11.70 11.35 26.86
C ALA A 476 11.81 9.97 27.54
N LEU A 477 12.71 9.10 27.05
CA LEU A 477 12.96 7.78 27.66
C LEU A 477 13.77 7.87 28.96
N LEU A 478 14.69 8.84 29.04
CA LEU A 478 15.56 9.01 30.22
C LEU A 478 14.90 9.77 31.36
N LEU A 479 13.87 10.58 31.08
CA LEU A 479 13.17 11.37 32.09
C LEU A 479 12.17 10.50 32.89
N PRO A 480 12.20 10.57 34.23
CA PRO A 480 11.42 9.66 35.07
C PRO A 480 9.93 10.01 35.10
N ASP A 481 9.59 11.30 35.04
CA ASP A 481 8.22 11.77 35.29
C ASP A 481 7.56 12.41 34.07
N ALA A 482 6.22 12.35 34.03
CA ALA A 482 5.40 12.97 33.00
C ALA A 482 5.59 14.49 32.92
N LEU A 483 5.84 15.17 34.05
CA LEU A 483 6.07 16.61 34.07
C LEU A 483 7.39 16.98 33.37
N ALA A 484 8.46 16.24 33.64
CA ALA A 484 9.75 16.47 32.98
C ALA A 484 9.66 16.21 31.45
N ARG A 485 8.92 15.18 31.04
CA ARG A 485 8.62 14.90 29.63
C ARG A 485 7.77 16.01 29.01
N LEU A 486 6.81 16.57 29.74
CA LEU A 486 6.02 17.71 29.29
C LEU A 486 6.90 18.94 29.02
N VAL A 487 7.83 19.25 29.93
CA VAL A 487 8.78 20.37 29.75
C VAL A 487 9.65 20.13 28.51
N LEU A 488 10.16 18.90 28.33
CA LEU A 488 10.93 18.54 27.14
C LEU A 488 10.11 18.71 25.85
N ALA A 489 8.84 18.29 25.86
CA ALA A 489 7.93 18.44 24.72
C ALA A 489 7.65 19.91 24.41
N LEU A 490 7.48 20.76 25.42
CA LEU A 490 7.31 22.20 25.24
C LEU A 490 8.56 22.85 24.62
N VAL A 491 9.77 22.41 25.00
CA VAL A 491 11.03 22.86 24.37
C VAL A 491 11.15 22.36 22.94
N ALA A 492 10.65 21.17 22.65
CA ALA A 492 10.67 20.61 21.29
C ALA A 492 9.80 21.39 20.30
N LEU A 493 8.70 22.03 20.73
CA LEU A 493 7.80 22.78 19.86
C LEU A 493 8.50 23.91 19.07
N PRO A 494 9.21 24.87 19.71
CA PRO A 494 9.93 25.89 18.98
C PRO A 494 11.04 25.31 18.10
N CYS A 495 11.72 24.24 18.52
CA CYS A 495 12.72 23.54 17.70
C CYS A 495 12.07 22.95 16.43
N GLY A 496 10.90 22.36 16.55
CA GLY A 496 10.12 21.85 15.42
C GLY A 496 9.74 22.96 14.43
N LEU A 497 9.25 24.08 14.93
CA LEU A 497 8.88 25.23 14.11
C LEU A 497 10.10 25.85 13.40
N VAL A 498 11.22 26.01 14.10
CA VAL A 498 12.47 26.52 13.52
C VAL A 498 12.97 25.57 12.42
N THR A 499 12.95 24.27 12.66
CA THR A 499 13.34 23.25 11.67
C THR A 499 12.44 23.35 10.44
N TYR A 500 11.11 23.41 10.60
CA TYR A 500 10.18 23.64 9.50
C TYR A 500 10.57 24.85 8.66
N ARG A 501 10.71 26.02 9.31
CA ARG A 501 11.02 27.28 8.63
C ARG A 501 12.34 27.23 7.88
N ARG A 502 13.39 26.69 8.50
CA ARG A 502 14.75 26.60 7.91
C ARG A 502 14.77 25.66 6.71
N VAL A 503 14.21 24.45 6.87
CA VAL A 503 14.22 23.44 5.81
C VAL A 503 13.31 23.85 4.65
N THR A 504 12.11 24.37 4.92
CA THR A 504 11.21 24.86 3.85
C THR A 504 11.82 26.06 3.12
N SER A 505 12.47 27.01 3.83
CA SER A 505 13.17 28.12 3.16
C SER A 505 14.32 27.63 2.28
N ALA A 506 15.08 26.63 2.71
CA ALA A 506 16.11 26.01 1.89
C ALA A 506 15.51 25.29 0.66
N ALA A 507 14.38 24.62 0.84
CA ALA A 507 13.67 23.94 -0.24
C ALA A 507 13.17 24.95 -1.31
N VAL A 508 12.58 26.05 -0.89
CA VAL A 508 12.12 27.13 -1.79
C VAL A 508 13.28 27.74 -2.56
N ARG A 509 14.36 28.15 -1.87
CA ARG A 509 15.56 28.70 -2.55
C ARG A 509 16.16 27.74 -3.57
N TRP A 510 16.13 26.45 -3.30
CA TRP A 510 16.61 25.43 -4.24
C TRP A 510 15.68 25.28 -5.44
N ALA A 511 14.35 25.33 -5.22
CA ALA A 511 13.33 25.07 -6.23
C ALA A 511 13.07 26.28 -7.15
N GLU A 512 13.19 27.51 -6.64
CA GLU A 512 12.84 28.74 -7.36
C GLU A 512 13.48 28.84 -8.75
N PRO A 513 14.82 28.67 -8.93
CA PRO A 513 15.44 28.71 -10.24
C PRO A 513 15.13 27.46 -11.10
N ARG A 514 14.53 26.42 -10.53
CA ARG A 514 14.25 25.12 -11.16
C ARG A 514 12.76 24.86 -11.39
N ARG A 515 11.90 25.86 -11.21
CA ARG A 515 10.44 25.73 -11.44
C ARG A 515 10.09 25.11 -12.77
N PRO A 516 10.67 25.49 -13.94
CA PRO A 516 10.36 24.87 -15.21
C PRO A 516 10.72 23.38 -15.28
N GLU A 517 11.84 22.99 -14.67
CA GLU A 517 12.27 21.58 -14.59
C GLU A 517 11.29 20.74 -13.73
N ILE A 518 10.89 21.28 -12.58
CA ILE A 518 9.93 20.63 -11.67
C ILE A 518 8.58 20.47 -12.39
N LEU A 519 8.12 21.52 -13.08
CA LEU A 519 6.90 21.49 -13.86
C LEU A 519 6.97 20.45 -14.99
N GLY A 520 8.10 20.39 -15.70
CA GLY A 520 8.35 19.37 -16.72
C GLY A 520 8.19 17.94 -16.17
N LYS A 521 8.73 17.66 -14.98
CA LYS A 521 8.58 16.35 -14.31
C LYS A 521 7.13 16.03 -13.93
N LEU A 522 6.34 17.04 -13.57
CA LEU A 522 4.93 16.87 -13.23
C LEU A 522 4.03 16.68 -14.46
N LEU A 523 4.43 17.22 -15.61
CA LEU A 523 3.69 17.15 -16.86
C LEU A 523 4.05 15.93 -17.72
N THR A 524 5.25 15.36 -17.55
CA THR A 524 5.62 14.13 -18.24
C THR A 524 4.65 13.04 -17.83
N ARG A 525 3.69 12.77 -18.74
CA ARG A 525 2.80 11.62 -18.59
C ARG A 525 3.67 10.38 -18.50
N PRO A 526 3.48 9.53 -17.48
CA PRO A 526 4.01 8.18 -17.56
C PRO A 526 3.40 7.53 -18.80
N GLY A 527 4.24 7.22 -19.78
CA GLY A 527 3.85 6.55 -21.01
C GLY A 527 3.30 5.15 -20.78
#